data_cd3ee367ee889d15be505f169f521153
#
_entry.id   cd3ee367ee889d15be505f169f521153
#
_cell.length_a   1.000
_cell.length_b   1.000
_cell.length_c   1.000
_cell.angle_alpha   90.00
_cell.angle_beta   90.00
_cell.angle_gamma   90.00
#
_symmetry.space_group_name_H-M   'P 1'
#
loop_
_entity.id
_entity.type
_entity.pdbx_description
1 polymer ?
#
loop_
_entity_poly.entity_id
_entity_poly.type
_entity_poly.pdbx_seq_one_letter_code
_entity_poly.pdbx_strand_id
1 'polypeptide(L)'
;MKEKTYLKWYNKVGYGFGDIAGNVVYAFLSSFVMIYLTNTVGLNPGIIGTLIAVSKLFDGITDVFFGTLIDKTKSKMGKARPWMLYGYIGCAVTLVAIFAIPANMGEFAQYAWFFIAYTLLNAVFYTANNIAYSALTALVTKNSKERVQMGSYRFIFAFSTSLLIQSLTIGFVEWMGGGAAGWRTVAIIYAVIGLIVNTISVLSVKELAEEELNDGKQSGNDEKYSLLDAAKLLFTNKYYVMICATYILQQIYTAMLNMGIYYMTYILFNENLYGVFSWAINIPLIIALLITPMLVEKWRGMYKLNLTGYVIGTIGRALVVVAGYLGSVPLMLLFTGIAAFGMGPWQGDMNAVIASCSEYTYLTKHKRVDGTMYSCTSLGIKLGGGIGIAITGWLLDFSGFDSTLAVQSDSCIQMLQIMYLWIPVVITLIITVIMAKMNVEKANEKLLQEKSMKDGMHD
;
A
#
# COMPACT_ATOMS: atom_id res chain seq x y z
N MET A 1 34.21 5.68 13.43
CA MET A 1 34.72 5.09 12.16
C MET A 1 33.76 5.43 11.06
N LYS A 2 34.21 5.84 9.85
CA LYS A 2 33.33 6.01 8.71
C LYS A 2 32.85 4.62 8.29
N GLU A 3 31.53 4.38 8.27
CA GLU A 3 30.95 3.13 7.76
C GLU A 3 31.41 2.88 6.32
N LYS A 4 31.73 1.63 5.99
CA LYS A 4 32.10 1.22 4.62
C LYS A 4 30.97 1.55 3.66
N THR A 5 31.28 2.17 2.53
CA THR A 5 30.30 2.46 1.46
C THR A 5 30.32 1.30 0.46
N TYR A 6 29.17 0.71 0.19
CA TYR A 6 29.02 -0.43 -0.72
C TYR A 6 28.44 -0.01 -2.08
N LEU A 7 27.58 1.04 -2.09
CA LEU A 7 26.77 1.40 -3.25
C LEU A 7 27.08 2.84 -3.72
N LYS A 8 27.28 2.99 -5.01
CA LYS A 8 27.32 4.30 -5.65
C LYS A 8 25.90 4.86 -5.80
N TRP A 9 25.78 6.18 -6.08
CA TRP A 9 24.46 6.83 -6.19
C TRP A 9 23.57 6.19 -7.26
N TYR A 10 24.12 5.83 -8.43
CA TYR A 10 23.39 5.23 -9.53
C TYR A 10 22.91 3.80 -9.21
N ASN A 11 23.60 3.05 -8.35
CA ASN A 11 23.12 1.75 -7.87
C ASN A 11 21.86 1.91 -7.01
N LYS A 12 21.83 2.94 -6.15
CA LYS A 12 20.67 3.23 -5.27
C LYS A 12 19.46 3.69 -6.07
N VAL A 13 19.68 4.57 -7.06
CA VAL A 13 18.63 5.01 -7.99
C VAL A 13 18.12 3.84 -8.82
N GLY A 14 19.02 3.06 -9.43
CA GLY A 14 18.65 1.89 -10.22
C GLY A 14 17.90 0.84 -9.40
N TYR A 15 18.31 0.60 -8.14
CA TYR A 15 17.55 -0.24 -7.23
C TYR A 15 16.11 0.27 -7.05
N GLY A 16 15.93 1.58 -6.87
CA GLY A 16 14.61 2.19 -6.71
C GLY A 16 13.66 1.96 -7.90
N PHE A 17 14.17 1.69 -9.10
CA PHE A 17 13.35 1.35 -10.27
C PHE A 17 12.48 0.10 -10.08
N GLY A 18 12.82 -0.78 -9.12
CA GLY A 18 11.96 -1.88 -8.72
C GLY A 18 10.59 -1.44 -8.20
N ASP A 19 10.51 -0.28 -7.55
CA ASP A 19 9.22 0.29 -7.13
C ASP A 19 8.43 0.90 -8.30
N ILE A 20 9.09 1.37 -9.36
CA ILE A 20 8.38 1.73 -10.61
C ILE A 20 7.70 0.46 -11.16
N ALA A 21 8.46 -0.62 -11.30
CA ALA A 21 7.92 -1.88 -11.81
C ALA A 21 6.76 -2.40 -10.95
N GLY A 22 6.95 -2.44 -9.62
CA GLY A 22 5.91 -2.89 -8.69
C GLY A 22 4.65 -2.03 -8.73
N ASN A 23 4.80 -0.69 -8.79
CA ASN A 23 3.67 0.22 -8.79
C ASN A 23 2.96 0.34 -10.14
N VAL A 24 3.62 0.08 -11.26
CA VAL A 24 2.95 -0.09 -12.56
C VAL A 24 1.89 -1.19 -12.45
N VAL A 25 2.21 -2.32 -11.85
CA VAL A 25 1.25 -3.42 -11.63
C VAL A 25 0.21 -3.03 -10.56
N TYR A 26 0.69 -2.62 -9.39
CA TYR A 26 -0.18 -2.38 -8.23
C TYR A 26 -1.18 -1.24 -8.46
N ALA A 27 -0.72 -0.08 -8.93
CA ALA A 27 -1.58 1.08 -9.17
C ALA A 27 -2.56 0.83 -10.33
N PHE A 28 -2.13 0.15 -11.38
CA PHE A 28 -2.99 -0.19 -12.51
C PHE A 28 -4.12 -1.13 -12.08
N LEU A 29 -3.81 -2.21 -11.35
CA LEU A 29 -4.84 -3.12 -10.85
C LEU A 29 -5.76 -2.47 -9.83
N SER A 30 -5.20 -1.81 -8.81
CA SER A 30 -6.00 -1.25 -7.72
C SER A 30 -6.97 -0.16 -8.17
N SER A 31 -6.60 0.61 -9.21
CA SER A 31 -7.41 1.72 -9.69
C SER A 31 -8.36 1.33 -10.83
N PHE A 32 -7.99 0.39 -11.69
CA PHE A 32 -8.67 0.19 -12.96
C PHE A 32 -9.23 -1.21 -13.20
N VAL A 33 -8.83 -2.24 -12.44
CA VAL A 33 -9.32 -3.61 -12.69
C VAL A 33 -10.83 -3.71 -12.52
N MET A 34 -11.40 -3.08 -11.50
CA MET A 34 -12.84 -3.14 -11.24
C MET A 34 -13.61 -2.50 -12.40
N ILE A 35 -13.26 -1.28 -12.82
CA ILE A 35 -13.97 -0.59 -13.90
C ILE A 35 -13.79 -1.29 -15.26
N TYR A 36 -12.62 -1.88 -15.53
CA TYR A 36 -12.41 -2.71 -16.71
C TYR A 36 -13.36 -3.92 -16.72
N LEU A 37 -13.43 -4.65 -15.61
CA LEU A 37 -14.25 -5.86 -15.52
C LEU A 37 -15.75 -5.54 -15.58
N THR A 38 -16.20 -4.44 -14.97
CA THR A 38 -17.61 -4.05 -14.95
C THR A 38 -18.03 -3.37 -16.26
N ASN A 39 -17.29 -2.37 -16.71
CA ASN A 39 -17.72 -1.52 -17.84
C ASN A 39 -17.32 -2.11 -19.21
N THR A 40 -16.18 -2.81 -19.28
CA THR A 40 -15.68 -3.34 -20.56
C THR A 40 -16.04 -4.80 -20.77
N VAL A 41 -15.93 -5.63 -19.73
CA VAL A 41 -16.25 -7.06 -19.81
C VAL A 41 -17.71 -7.32 -19.46
N GLY A 42 -18.34 -6.50 -18.62
CA GLY A 42 -19.75 -6.60 -18.23
C GLY A 42 -20.02 -7.56 -17.06
N LEU A 43 -19.01 -7.81 -16.22
CA LEU A 43 -19.11 -8.73 -15.09
C LEU A 43 -19.71 -8.04 -13.84
N ASN A 44 -20.36 -8.83 -12.99
CA ASN A 44 -20.99 -8.33 -11.76
C ASN A 44 -19.91 -7.88 -10.73
N PRO A 45 -19.98 -6.63 -10.22
CA PRO A 45 -19.00 -6.08 -9.31
C PRO A 45 -18.94 -6.79 -7.95
N GLY A 46 -20.05 -7.31 -7.45
CA GLY A 46 -20.11 -8.04 -6.18
C GLY A 46 -19.34 -9.37 -6.24
N ILE A 47 -19.47 -10.09 -7.35
CA ILE A 47 -18.70 -11.33 -7.60
C ILE A 47 -17.22 -10.99 -7.75
N ILE A 48 -16.87 -9.96 -8.53
CA ILE A 48 -15.48 -9.53 -8.71
C ILE A 48 -14.83 -9.18 -7.36
N GLY A 49 -15.51 -8.36 -6.55
CA GLY A 49 -15.03 -7.97 -5.22
C GLY A 49 -14.78 -9.19 -4.32
N THR A 50 -15.67 -10.17 -4.35
CA THR A 50 -15.53 -11.43 -3.61
C THR A 50 -14.33 -12.25 -4.08
N LEU A 51 -14.15 -12.40 -5.40
CA LEU A 51 -13.02 -13.14 -5.98
C LEU A 51 -11.68 -12.49 -5.62
N ILE A 52 -11.60 -11.15 -5.66
CA ILE A 52 -10.40 -10.42 -5.25
C ILE A 52 -10.13 -10.62 -3.74
N ALA A 53 -11.15 -10.54 -2.89
CA ALA A 53 -11.00 -10.76 -1.46
C ALA A 53 -10.50 -12.19 -1.16
N VAL A 54 -11.07 -13.20 -1.81
CA VAL A 54 -10.63 -14.60 -1.68
C VAL A 54 -9.18 -14.75 -2.14
N SER A 55 -8.79 -14.14 -3.29
CA SER A 55 -7.42 -14.15 -3.77
C SER A 55 -6.44 -13.56 -2.73
N LYS A 56 -6.83 -12.50 -2.03
CA LYS A 56 -5.99 -11.87 -0.99
C LYS A 56 -5.72 -12.76 0.22
N LEU A 57 -6.56 -13.75 0.51
CA LEU A 57 -6.30 -14.74 1.56
C LEU A 57 -5.09 -15.62 1.23
N PHE A 58 -4.87 -15.92 -0.04
CA PHE A 58 -3.69 -16.70 -0.48
C PHE A 58 -2.38 -15.92 -0.32
N ASP A 59 -2.40 -14.59 -0.45
CA ASP A 59 -1.19 -13.76 -0.33
C ASP A 59 -0.47 -13.98 1.02
N GLY A 60 -1.22 -14.15 2.11
CA GLY A 60 -0.64 -14.37 3.44
C GLY A 60 0.13 -15.69 3.57
N ILE A 61 -0.36 -16.74 2.92
CA ILE A 61 0.27 -18.07 2.92
C ILE A 61 1.51 -18.06 2.04
N THR A 62 1.40 -17.49 0.85
CA THR A 62 2.48 -17.47 -0.14
C THR A 62 3.65 -16.60 0.25
N ASP A 63 3.46 -15.55 1.07
CA ASP A 63 4.55 -14.73 1.60
C ASP A 63 5.56 -15.56 2.41
N VAL A 64 5.08 -16.36 3.35
CA VAL A 64 5.95 -17.22 4.17
C VAL A 64 6.66 -18.25 3.32
N PHE A 65 5.93 -18.81 2.35
CA PHE A 65 6.47 -19.80 1.41
C PHE A 65 7.60 -19.21 0.56
N PHE A 66 7.37 -18.07 -0.11
CA PHE A 66 8.39 -17.44 -0.95
C PHE A 66 9.55 -16.86 -0.13
N GLY A 67 9.31 -16.30 1.06
CA GLY A 67 10.39 -15.89 1.96
C GLY A 67 11.36 -17.04 2.24
N THR A 68 10.81 -18.21 2.58
CA THR A 68 11.62 -19.41 2.85
C THR A 68 12.36 -19.92 1.59
N LEU A 69 11.71 -19.87 0.42
CA LEU A 69 12.35 -20.29 -0.84
C LEU A 69 13.52 -19.37 -1.22
N ILE A 70 13.35 -18.05 -1.07
CA ILE A 70 14.39 -17.06 -1.36
C ILE A 70 15.60 -17.28 -0.45
N ASP A 71 15.38 -17.50 0.84
CA ASP A 71 16.46 -17.74 1.80
C ASP A 71 17.27 -19.00 1.48
N LYS A 72 16.63 -20.05 0.95
CA LYS A 72 17.26 -21.31 0.55
C LYS A 72 17.87 -21.29 -0.85
N THR A 73 17.62 -20.24 -1.62
CA THR A 73 18.08 -20.16 -3.01
C THR A 73 19.60 -19.97 -3.07
N LYS A 74 20.26 -20.78 -3.88
CA LYS A 74 21.68 -20.69 -4.22
C LYS A 74 21.81 -20.54 -5.73
N SER A 75 22.20 -19.36 -6.19
CA SER A 75 22.41 -19.10 -7.62
C SER A 75 23.62 -18.21 -7.88
N LYS A 76 24.11 -18.23 -9.12
CA LYS A 76 25.19 -17.31 -9.56
C LYS A 76 24.78 -15.84 -9.50
N MET A 77 23.50 -15.55 -9.52
CA MET A 77 22.97 -14.18 -9.40
C MET A 77 22.78 -13.73 -7.94
N GLY A 78 22.85 -14.62 -6.96
CA GLY A 78 22.51 -14.39 -5.57
C GLY A 78 21.24 -15.10 -5.13
N LYS A 79 20.69 -14.72 -3.97
CA LYS A 79 19.48 -15.34 -3.39
C LYS A 79 18.19 -14.69 -3.89
N ALA A 80 18.12 -13.36 -3.88
CA ALA A 80 16.91 -12.60 -4.16
C ALA A 80 16.78 -12.20 -5.65
N ARG A 81 17.88 -11.82 -6.31
CA ARG A 81 17.87 -11.31 -7.69
C ARG A 81 17.19 -12.23 -8.72
N PRO A 82 17.39 -13.57 -8.73
CA PRO A 82 16.69 -14.44 -9.67
C PRO A 82 15.17 -14.43 -9.48
N TRP A 83 14.70 -14.44 -8.24
CA TRP A 83 13.26 -14.36 -7.92
C TRP A 83 12.63 -13.05 -8.37
N MET A 84 13.37 -11.95 -8.21
CA MET A 84 12.93 -10.64 -8.67
C MET A 84 12.83 -10.60 -10.20
N LEU A 85 13.81 -11.16 -10.91
CA LEU A 85 13.84 -11.17 -12.37
C LEU A 85 12.76 -12.08 -12.98
N TYR A 86 12.77 -13.36 -12.60
CA TYR A 86 11.85 -14.36 -13.17
C TYR A 86 10.42 -14.18 -12.65
N GLY A 87 10.24 -13.76 -11.40
CA GLY A 87 8.93 -13.42 -10.85
C GLY A 87 8.23 -12.34 -11.65
N TYR A 88 8.99 -11.32 -12.10
CA TYR A 88 8.39 -10.23 -12.88
C TYR A 88 7.95 -10.65 -14.28
N ILE A 89 8.57 -11.65 -14.89
CA ILE A 89 8.09 -12.22 -16.16
C ILE A 89 6.68 -12.79 -15.97
N GLY A 90 6.46 -13.53 -14.88
CA GLY A 90 5.13 -14.02 -14.52
C GLY A 90 4.14 -12.90 -14.25
N CYS A 91 4.56 -11.81 -13.56
CA CYS A 91 3.74 -10.63 -13.38
C CYS A 91 3.31 -10.01 -14.70
N ALA A 92 4.23 -9.85 -15.66
CA ALA A 92 3.96 -9.26 -16.96
C ALA A 92 2.94 -10.08 -17.76
N VAL A 93 3.13 -11.40 -17.80
CA VAL A 93 2.22 -12.33 -18.53
C VAL A 93 0.83 -12.32 -17.88
N THR A 94 0.74 -12.44 -16.58
CA THR A 94 -0.55 -12.48 -15.86
C THR A 94 -1.25 -11.14 -15.86
N LEU A 95 -0.52 -10.01 -15.83
CA LEU A 95 -1.10 -8.67 -15.98
C LEU A 95 -1.81 -8.53 -17.33
N VAL A 96 -1.15 -8.93 -18.42
CA VAL A 96 -1.76 -8.94 -19.75
C VAL A 96 -2.96 -9.87 -19.80
N ALA A 97 -2.87 -11.06 -19.18
CA ALA A 97 -3.97 -12.02 -19.15
C ALA A 97 -5.23 -11.45 -18.46
N ILE A 98 -5.08 -10.68 -17.38
CA ILE A 98 -6.21 -10.03 -16.68
C ILE A 98 -6.96 -9.07 -17.61
N PHE A 99 -6.24 -8.29 -18.43
CA PHE A 99 -6.84 -7.31 -19.36
C PHE A 99 -7.08 -7.85 -20.77
N ALA A 100 -6.94 -9.15 -20.96
CA ALA A 100 -7.16 -9.84 -22.24
C ALA A 100 -8.17 -10.99 -22.11
N ILE A 101 -9.24 -10.78 -21.31
CA ILE A 101 -10.32 -11.77 -21.15
C ILE A 101 -11.05 -11.91 -22.51
N PRO A 102 -11.17 -13.12 -23.05
CA PRO A 102 -11.87 -13.34 -24.31
C PRO A 102 -13.37 -13.07 -24.20
N ALA A 103 -13.90 -12.23 -25.09
CA ALA A 103 -15.32 -11.84 -25.07
C ALA A 103 -16.28 -12.98 -25.46
N ASN A 104 -15.76 -14.02 -26.16
CA ASN A 104 -16.56 -15.16 -26.62
C ASN A 104 -16.70 -16.29 -25.59
N MET A 105 -16.11 -16.12 -24.40
CA MET A 105 -16.28 -17.07 -23.29
C MET A 105 -17.60 -16.82 -22.57
N GLY A 106 -18.20 -17.89 -22.05
CA GLY A 106 -19.34 -17.73 -21.13
C GLY A 106 -18.92 -17.03 -19.84
N GLU A 107 -19.88 -16.35 -19.19
CA GLU A 107 -19.64 -15.52 -18.01
C GLU A 107 -18.88 -16.25 -16.90
N PHE A 108 -19.25 -17.49 -16.59
CA PHE A 108 -18.53 -18.30 -15.60
C PHE A 108 -17.04 -18.49 -15.96
N ALA A 109 -16.74 -18.74 -17.23
CA ALA A 109 -15.37 -18.93 -17.70
C ALA A 109 -14.57 -17.61 -17.62
N GLN A 110 -15.21 -16.44 -17.81
CA GLN A 110 -14.58 -15.14 -17.64
C GLN A 110 -14.23 -14.87 -16.17
N TYR A 111 -15.13 -15.20 -15.21
CA TYR A 111 -14.80 -15.14 -13.79
C TYR A 111 -13.67 -16.06 -13.40
N ALA A 112 -13.68 -17.31 -13.89
CA ALA A 112 -12.61 -18.28 -13.61
C ALA A 112 -11.27 -17.81 -14.19
N TRP A 113 -11.27 -17.31 -15.43
CA TRP A 113 -10.08 -16.73 -16.06
C TRP A 113 -9.51 -15.57 -15.24
N PHE A 114 -10.36 -14.62 -14.88
CA PHE A 114 -9.96 -13.49 -14.04
C PHE A 114 -9.39 -13.95 -12.70
N PHE A 115 -10.10 -14.83 -11.99
CA PHE A 115 -9.67 -15.30 -10.67
C PHE A 115 -8.32 -16.01 -10.72
N ILE A 116 -8.10 -16.88 -11.70
CA ILE A 116 -6.83 -17.60 -11.87
C ILE A 116 -5.71 -16.62 -12.21
N ALA A 117 -5.90 -15.75 -13.20
CA ALA A 117 -4.88 -14.80 -13.63
C ALA A 117 -4.54 -13.80 -12.50
N TYR A 118 -5.54 -13.29 -11.80
CA TYR A 118 -5.38 -12.34 -10.69
C TYR A 118 -4.68 -12.99 -9.49
N THR A 119 -5.06 -14.22 -9.14
CA THR A 119 -4.44 -14.96 -8.02
C THR A 119 -3.00 -15.33 -8.34
N LEU A 120 -2.71 -15.82 -9.55
CA LEU A 120 -1.34 -16.09 -9.99
C LEU A 120 -0.49 -14.83 -9.97
N LEU A 121 -1.04 -13.71 -10.43
CA LEU A 121 -0.32 -12.44 -10.40
C LEU A 121 0.02 -12.06 -8.97
N ASN A 122 -0.97 -11.91 -8.09
CA ASN A 122 -0.77 -11.37 -6.75
C ASN A 122 -0.09 -12.35 -5.80
N ALA A 123 -0.66 -13.57 -5.67
CA ALA A 123 -0.21 -14.53 -4.66
C ALA A 123 1.07 -15.30 -5.05
N VAL A 124 1.45 -15.33 -6.35
CA VAL A 124 2.64 -16.06 -6.77
C VAL A 124 3.70 -15.10 -7.28
N PHE A 125 3.49 -14.49 -8.43
CA PHE A 125 4.55 -13.77 -9.14
C PHE A 125 4.90 -12.43 -8.50
N TYR A 126 3.90 -11.63 -8.13
CA TYR A 126 4.11 -10.34 -7.48
C TYR A 126 4.68 -10.53 -6.06
N THR A 127 4.15 -11.50 -5.31
CA THR A 127 4.67 -11.85 -3.98
C THR A 127 6.14 -12.29 -4.05
N ALA A 128 6.49 -13.19 -4.97
CA ALA A 128 7.87 -13.64 -5.16
C ALA A 128 8.81 -12.47 -5.50
N ASN A 129 8.40 -11.60 -6.43
CA ASN A 129 9.18 -10.44 -6.84
C ASN A 129 9.32 -9.43 -5.68
N ASN A 130 8.23 -9.08 -4.99
CA ASN A 130 8.20 -8.03 -3.96
C ASN A 130 8.97 -8.44 -2.69
N ILE A 131 8.87 -9.72 -2.27
CA ILE A 131 9.64 -10.22 -1.12
C ILE A 131 11.12 -10.23 -1.47
N ALA A 132 11.49 -10.72 -2.66
CA ALA A 132 12.87 -10.71 -3.12
C ALA A 132 13.44 -9.29 -3.19
N TYR A 133 12.68 -8.34 -3.73
CA TYR A 133 13.04 -6.93 -3.79
C TYR A 133 13.27 -6.32 -2.42
N SER A 134 12.40 -6.62 -1.46
CA SER A 134 12.54 -6.15 -0.09
C SER A 134 13.76 -6.76 0.62
N ALA A 135 14.00 -8.07 0.45
CA ALA A 135 15.15 -8.77 1.00
C ALA A 135 16.48 -8.23 0.42
N LEU A 136 16.47 -7.82 -0.85
CA LEU A 136 17.65 -7.31 -1.54
C LEU A 136 18.25 -6.09 -0.85
N THR A 137 17.46 -5.23 -0.18
CA THR A 137 17.96 -4.10 0.60
C THR A 137 19.00 -4.53 1.67
N ALA A 138 18.74 -5.66 2.33
CA ALA A 138 19.64 -6.17 3.35
C ALA A 138 20.86 -6.92 2.77
N LEU A 139 20.69 -7.48 1.56
CA LEU A 139 21.71 -8.32 0.91
C LEU A 139 22.76 -7.52 0.14
N VAL A 140 22.51 -6.26 -0.21
CA VAL A 140 23.42 -5.44 -1.04
C VAL A 140 24.27 -4.46 -0.24
N THR A 141 23.93 -4.16 1.01
CA THR A 141 24.67 -3.24 1.87
C THR A 141 24.45 -3.51 3.36
N LYS A 142 25.52 -3.34 4.16
CA LYS A 142 25.45 -3.29 5.63
C LYS A 142 25.33 -1.87 6.17
N ASN A 143 25.56 -0.86 5.32
CA ASN A 143 25.55 0.55 5.72
C ASN A 143 24.13 1.06 5.93
N SER A 144 23.79 1.43 7.16
CA SER A 144 22.46 1.95 7.54
C SER A 144 22.05 3.17 6.74
N LYS A 145 22.97 4.11 6.48
CA LYS A 145 22.69 5.32 5.70
C LYS A 145 22.33 4.99 4.26
N GLU A 146 22.99 4.00 3.65
CA GLU A 146 22.67 3.55 2.30
C GLU A 146 21.29 2.90 2.23
N ARG A 147 20.91 2.08 3.23
CA ARG A 147 19.58 1.47 3.33
C ARG A 147 18.48 2.53 3.41
N VAL A 148 18.69 3.59 4.21
CA VAL A 148 17.75 4.72 4.30
C VAL A 148 17.63 5.45 2.96
N GLN A 149 18.74 5.70 2.27
CA GLN A 149 18.74 6.34 0.95
C GLN A 149 17.99 5.47 -0.09
N MET A 150 18.23 4.15 -0.10
CA MET A 150 17.50 3.22 -0.96
C MET A 150 16.00 3.29 -0.70
N GLY A 151 15.59 3.29 0.57
CA GLY A 151 14.19 3.46 0.96
C GLY A 151 13.58 4.77 0.47
N SER A 152 14.32 5.87 0.55
CA SER A 152 13.86 7.19 0.05
C SER A 152 13.61 7.17 -1.46
N TYR A 153 14.52 6.60 -2.25
CA TYR A 153 14.31 6.45 -3.70
C TYR A 153 13.11 5.57 -4.02
N ARG A 154 12.91 4.49 -3.26
CA ARG A 154 11.73 3.61 -3.37
C ARG A 154 10.43 4.40 -3.24
N PHE A 155 10.28 5.19 -2.18
CA PHE A 155 9.08 6.00 -1.95
C PHE A 155 8.84 7.03 -3.06
N ILE A 156 9.88 7.74 -3.48
CA ILE A 156 9.77 8.73 -4.56
C ILE A 156 9.25 8.06 -5.84
N PHE A 157 9.84 6.95 -6.25
CA PHE A 157 9.44 6.25 -7.47
C PHE A 157 8.06 5.61 -7.34
N ALA A 158 7.71 5.04 -6.17
CA ALA A 158 6.40 4.46 -5.93
C ALA A 158 5.29 5.49 -6.09
N PHE A 159 5.40 6.64 -5.41
CA PHE A 159 4.41 7.71 -5.49
C PHE A 159 4.34 8.34 -6.89
N SER A 160 5.49 8.62 -7.50
CA SER A 160 5.53 9.18 -8.87
C SER A 160 4.88 8.24 -9.88
N THR A 161 5.15 6.95 -9.79
CA THR A 161 4.58 5.94 -10.69
C THR A 161 3.08 5.80 -10.48
N SER A 162 2.61 5.71 -9.24
CA SER A 162 1.18 5.64 -8.95
C SER A 162 0.44 6.85 -9.50
N LEU A 163 1.01 8.05 -9.34
CA LEU A 163 0.44 9.28 -9.87
C LEU A 163 0.34 9.26 -11.39
N LEU A 164 1.41 8.84 -12.08
CA LEU A 164 1.43 8.76 -13.54
C LEU A 164 0.42 7.73 -14.06
N ILE A 165 0.36 6.54 -13.46
CA ILE A 165 -0.58 5.48 -13.84
C ILE A 165 -2.02 5.97 -13.68
N GLN A 166 -2.37 6.55 -12.54
CA GLN A 166 -3.73 7.05 -12.29
C GLN A 166 -4.12 8.21 -13.21
N SER A 167 -3.14 9.04 -13.61
CA SER A 167 -3.41 10.21 -14.45
C SER A 167 -3.50 9.89 -15.94
N LEU A 168 -2.70 8.93 -16.43
CA LEU A 168 -2.50 8.74 -17.86
C LEU A 168 -3.28 7.55 -18.42
N THR A 169 -3.67 6.58 -17.59
CA THR A 169 -4.22 5.30 -18.06
C THR A 169 -5.48 5.49 -18.90
N ILE A 170 -6.45 6.28 -18.44
CA ILE A 170 -7.71 6.46 -19.18
C ILE A 170 -7.44 7.08 -20.55
N GLY A 171 -6.68 8.18 -20.59
CA GLY A 171 -6.30 8.80 -21.87
C GLY A 171 -5.53 7.87 -22.80
N PHE A 172 -4.67 7.00 -22.25
CA PHE A 172 -3.96 5.98 -23.05
C PHE A 172 -4.90 4.92 -23.58
N VAL A 173 -5.87 4.44 -22.79
CA VAL A 173 -6.88 3.49 -23.22
C VAL A 173 -7.70 4.06 -24.37
N GLU A 174 -8.17 5.30 -24.26
CA GLU A 174 -8.90 6.01 -25.31
C GLU A 174 -8.05 6.18 -26.58
N TRP A 175 -6.80 6.64 -26.43
CA TRP A 175 -5.87 6.84 -27.54
C TRP A 175 -5.54 5.51 -28.27
N MET A 176 -5.52 4.39 -27.56
CA MET A 176 -5.29 3.04 -28.12
C MET A 176 -6.57 2.41 -28.71
N GLY A 177 -7.63 3.17 -28.89
CA GLY A 177 -8.86 2.74 -29.55
C GLY A 177 -10.00 2.37 -28.58
N GLY A 178 -9.83 2.56 -27.29
CA GLY A 178 -10.85 2.30 -26.29
C GLY A 178 -11.25 0.82 -26.12
N GLY A 179 -12.27 0.56 -25.30
CA GLY A 179 -12.82 -0.77 -25.09
C GLY A 179 -11.79 -1.84 -24.72
N ALA A 180 -12.10 -3.11 -24.94
CA ALA A 180 -11.23 -4.23 -24.58
C ALA A 180 -9.86 -4.19 -25.28
N ALA A 181 -9.80 -3.69 -26.51
CA ALA A 181 -8.55 -3.57 -27.27
C ALA A 181 -7.62 -2.51 -26.66
N GLY A 182 -8.14 -1.35 -26.27
CA GLY A 182 -7.41 -0.28 -25.62
C GLY A 182 -6.82 -0.76 -24.28
N TRP A 183 -7.64 -1.37 -23.43
CA TRP A 183 -7.19 -1.90 -22.14
C TRP A 183 -6.09 -2.94 -22.28
N ARG A 184 -6.26 -3.90 -23.22
CA ARG A 184 -5.24 -4.92 -23.49
C ARG A 184 -3.93 -4.30 -23.98
N THR A 185 -4.00 -3.33 -24.90
CA THR A 185 -2.79 -2.66 -25.43
C THR A 185 -2.05 -1.91 -24.33
N VAL A 186 -2.76 -1.17 -23.47
CA VAL A 186 -2.16 -0.46 -22.34
C VAL A 186 -1.54 -1.44 -21.34
N ALA A 187 -2.20 -2.56 -21.05
CA ALA A 187 -1.65 -3.62 -20.20
C ALA A 187 -0.35 -4.20 -20.74
N ILE A 188 -0.26 -4.42 -22.06
CA ILE A 188 0.97 -4.87 -22.72
C ILE A 188 2.08 -3.82 -22.58
N ILE A 189 1.79 -2.55 -22.85
CA ILE A 189 2.76 -1.45 -22.72
C ILE A 189 3.29 -1.39 -21.27
N TYR A 190 2.39 -1.43 -20.27
CA TYR A 190 2.78 -1.40 -18.87
C TYR A 190 3.58 -2.64 -18.44
N ALA A 191 3.20 -3.82 -18.94
CA ALA A 191 3.93 -5.05 -18.68
C ALA A 191 5.38 -4.98 -19.25
N VAL A 192 5.55 -4.45 -20.45
CA VAL A 192 6.87 -4.27 -21.09
C VAL A 192 7.70 -3.23 -20.35
N ILE A 193 7.13 -2.07 -20.04
CA ILE A 193 7.83 -1.02 -19.26
C ILE A 193 8.27 -1.60 -17.91
N GLY A 194 7.36 -2.24 -17.20
CA GLY A 194 7.65 -2.85 -15.92
C GLY A 194 8.76 -3.91 -16.01
N LEU A 195 8.74 -4.75 -17.03
CA LEU A 195 9.79 -5.76 -17.25
C LEU A 195 11.16 -5.12 -17.48
N ILE A 196 11.23 -4.06 -18.28
CA ILE A 196 12.46 -3.32 -18.55
C ILE A 196 13.01 -2.68 -17.26
N VAL A 197 12.18 -1.93 -16.55
CA VAL A 197 12.64 -1.22 -15.33
C VAL A 197 12.95 -2.17 -14.18
N ASN A 198 12.21 -3.30 -14.05
CA ASN A 198 12.55 -4.35 -13.09
C ASN A 198 13.90 -4.98 -13.41
N THR A 199 14.17 -5.26 -14.68
CA THR A 199 15.47 -5.81 -15.13
C THR A 199 16.61 -4.83 -14.83
N ILE A 200 16.43 -3.56 -15.10
CA ILE A 200 17.41 -2.51 -14.73
C ILE A 200 17.65 -2.51 -13.23
N SER A 201 16.60 -2.59 -12.42
CA SER A 201 16.73 -2.65 -10.96
C SER A 201 17.55 -3.84 -10.49
N VAL A 202 17.27 -5.04 -11.01
CA VAL A 202 18.01 -6.28 -10.69
C VAL A 202 19.48 -6.18 -11.08
N LEU A 203 19.79 -5.58 -12.22
CA LEU A 203 21.16 -5.44 -12.72
C LEU A 203 21.94 -4.30 -12.06
N SER A 204 21.25 -3.31 -11.48
CA SER A 204 21.86 -2.13 -10.85
C SER A 204 22.64 -2.46 -9.58
N VAL A 205 22.30 -3.54 -8.90
CA VAL A 205 22.91 -3.93 -7.63
C VAL A 205 23.39 -5.37 -7.66
N LYS A 206 24.38 -5.68 -6.82
CA LYS A 206 24.92 -7.01 -6.65
C LYS A 206 24.86 -7.40 -5.17
N GLU A 207 24.39 -8.61 -4.90
CA GLU A 207 24.37 -9.13 -3.53
C GLU A 207 25.79 -9.35 -3.02
N LEU A 208 26.00 -9.07 -1.73
CA LEU A 208 27.27 -9.33 -1.03
C LEU A 208 27.49 -10.83 -0.88
N ALA A 209 28.75 -11.24 -0.81
CA ALA A 209 29.12 -12.63 -0.54
C ALA A 209 28.60 -13.07 0.84
N GLU A 210 28.24 -14.35 1.00
CA GLU A 210 27.75 -14.89 2.29
C GLU A 210 28.75 -14.68 3.44
N GLU A 211 30.04 -14.76 3.17
CA GLU A 211 31.11 -14.52 4.11
C GLU A 211 31.06 -13.06 4.63
N GLU A 212 30.88 -12.09 3.74
CA GLU A 212 30.77 -10.68 4.08
C GLU A 212 29.46 -10.36 4.81
N LEU A 213 28.37 -11.08 4.52
CA LEU A 213 27.08 -10.92 5.20
C LEU A 213 27.13 -11.46 6.64
N ASN A 214 27.88 -12.53 6.88
CA ASN A 214 27.97 -13.21 8.18
C ASN A 214 28.99 -12.60 9.14
N ASP A 215 29.98 -11.81 8.64
CA ASP A 215 30.95 -11.07 9.45
C ASP A 215 30.29 -10.00 10.34
N GLY A 216 29.64 -10.41 11.41
CA GLY A 216 29.00 -9.49 12.35
C GLY A 216 27.73 -10.03 13.03
N LYS A 217 27.32 -11.23 12.73
CA LYS A 217 26.34 -11.93 13.56
C LYS A 217 27.01 -12.45 14.83
N GLN A 218 27.27 -11.57 15.79
CA GLN A 218 27.15 -12.00 17.17
C GLN A 218 25.70 -12.41 17.37
N SER A 219 25.52 -13.69 17.66
CA SER A 219 24.27 -14.27 18.13
C SER A 219 23.79 -13.48 19.33
N GLY A 220 22.96 -12.47 19.11
CA GLY A 220 22.03 -12.08 20.15
C GLY A 220 21.17 -13.31 20.41
N ASN A 221 21.07 -13.73 21.66
CA ASN A 221 20.11 -14.71 22.12
C ASN A 221 18.72 -14.23 21.77
N ASP A 222 18.28 -14.47 20.52
CA ASP A 222 16.87 -14.43 20.17
C ASP A 222 16.24 -15.65 20.86
N GLU A 223 15.70 -15.43 22.05
CA GLU A 223 14.78 -16.41 22.65
C GLU A 223 13.74 -16.74 21.59
N LYS A 224 13.77 -17.96 21.08
CA LYS A 224 12.85 -18.45 20.05
C LYS A 224 11.46 -18.57 20.70
N TYR A 225 10.69 -17.50 20.64
CA TYR A 225 9.27 -17.56 20.99
C TYR A 225 8.52 -18.41 19.97
N SER A 226 7.56 -19.21 20.45
CA SER A 226 6.56 -19.80 19.59
C SER A 226 5.82 -18.67 18.84
N LEU A 227 5.47 -18.87 17.56
CA LEU A 227 4.68 -17.91 16.80
C LEU A 227 3.38 -17.54 17.49
N LEU A 228 2.76 -18.49 18.21
CA LEU A 228 1.55 -18.27 19.00
C LEU A 228 1.80 -17.36 20.21
N ASP A 229 2.93 -17.51 20.89
CA ASP A 229 3.29 -16.65 22.02
C ASP A 229 3.61 -15.24 21.58
N ALA A 230 4.30 -15.08 20.45
CA ALA A 230 4.55 -13.78 19.84
C ALA A 230 3.23 -13.10 19.45
N ALA A 231 2.32 -13.81 18.78
CA ALA A 231 1.01 -13.27 18.41
C ALA A 231 0.20 -12.85 19.66
N LYS A 232 0.13 -13.70 20.70
CA LYS A 232 -0.54 -13.38 21.96
C LYS A 232 0.04 -12.14 22.62
N LEU A 233 1.37 -11.99 22.59
CA LEU A 233 2.06 -10.83 23.16
C LEU A 233 1.71 -9.54 22.39
N LEU A 234 1.63 -9.60 21.06
CA LEU A 234 1.26 -8.47 20.21
C LEU A 234 -0.19 -8.04 20.44
N PHE A 235 -1.13 -8.96 20.40
CA PHE A 235 -2.56 -8.65 20.58
C PHE A 235 -2.93 -8.23 22.02
N THR A 236 -2.07 -8.46 23.01
CA THR A 236 -2.22 -7.88 24.36
C THR A 236 -1.74 -6.42 24.43
N ASN A 237 -0.97 -5.94 23.45
CA ASN A 237 -0.57 -4.54 23.37
C ASN A 237 -1.69 -3.73 22.67
N LYS A 238 -2.40 -2.90 23.46
CA LYS A 238 -3.49 -2.05 22.93
C LYS A 238 -3.05 -1.14 21.78
N TYR A 239 -1.81 -0.63 21.78
CA TYR A 239 -1.29 0.22 20.72
C TYR A 239 -1.04 -0.55 19.44
N TYR A 240 -0.60 -1.82 19.52
CA TYR A 240 -0.50 -2.68 18.36
C TYR A 240 -1.86 -2.89 17.69
N VAL A 241 -2.89 -3.19 18.47
CA VAL A 241 -4.27 -3.38 17.95
C VAL A 241 -4.77 -2.09 17.29
N MET A 242 -4.49 -0.92 17.90
CA MET A 242 -4.86 0.39 17.32
C MET A 242 -4.16 0.64 15.98
N ILE A 243 -2.87 0.28 15.85
CA ILE A 243 -2.14 0.41 14.59
C ILE A 243 -2.70 -0.53 13.53
N CYS A 244 -2.94 -1.81 13.87
CA CYS A 244 -3.56 -2.75 12.95
C CYS A 244 -4.91 -2.25 12.43
N ALA A 245 -5.76 -1.76 13.33
CA ALA A 245 -7.07 -1.18 12.97
C ALA A 245 -6.91 0.03 12.04
N THR A 246 -5.95 0.91 12.33
CA THR A 246 -5.66 2.08 11.48
C THR A 246 -5.22 1.67 10.08
N TYR A 247 -4.35 0.67 9.95
CA TYR A 247 -3.93 0.16 8.64
C TYR A 247 -5.09 -0.45 7.85
N ILE A 248 -5.92 -1.26 8.49
CA ILE A 248 -7.12 -1.85 7.85
C ILE A 248 -8.04 -0.74 7.35
N LEU A 249 -8.35 0.23 8.20
CA LEU A 249 -9.21 1.36 7.87
C LEU A 249 -8.63 2.22 6.74
N GLN A 250 -7.30 2.43 6.72
CA GLN A 250 -6.65 3.15 5.63
C GLN A 250 -6.74 2.41 4.30
N GLN A 251 -6.67 1.09 4.29
CA GLN A 251 -6.84 0.33 3.05
C GLN A 251 -8.28 0.39 2.54
N ILE A 252 -9.27 0.32 3.45
CA ILE A 252 -10.69 0.51 3.08
C ILE A 252 -10.90 1.94 2.54
N TYR A 253 -10.32 2.95 3.21
CA TYR A 253 -10.34 4.33 2.73
C TYR A 253 -9.77 4.46 1.32
N THR A 254 -8.62 3.85 1.04
CA THR A 254 -8.01 3.85 -0.29
C THR A 254 -8.89 3.16 -1.32
N ALA A 255 -9.52 2.04 -0.96
CA ALA A 255 -10.46 1.34 -1.84
C ALA A 255 -11.66 2.24 -2.20
N MET A 256 -12.22 2.98 -1.23
CA MET A 256 -13.31 3.94 -1.49
C MET A 256 -12.86 5.08 -2.40
N LEU A 257 -11.63 5.59 -2.24
CA LEU A 257 -11.10 6.62 -3.14
C LEU A 257 -10.85 6.11 -4.56
N ASN A 258 -10.48 4.84 -4.72
CA ASN A 258 -10.34 4.24 -6.04
C ASN A 258 -11.70 4.13 -6.77
N MET A 259 -12.81 4.05 -6.02
CA MET A 259 -14.15 4.15 -6.60
C MET A 259 -14.49 5.56 -7.13
N GLY A 260 -13.63 6.53 -6.88
CA GLY A 260 -13.73 7.87 -7.46
C GLY A 260 -13.84 7.88 -8.98
N ILE A 261 -13.27 6.89 -9.66
CA ILE A 261 -13.42 6.77 -11.12
C ILE A 261 -14.90 6.61 -11.53
N TYR A 262 -15.70 5.83 -10.78
CA TYR A 262 -17.15 5.73 -11.02
C TYR A 262 -17.87 7.03 -10.69
N TYR A 263 -17.49 7.70 -9.61
CA TYR A 263 -18.04 9.00 -9.25
C TYR A 263 -17.78 10.05 -10.36
N MET A 264 -16.56 10.10 -10.91
CA MET A 264 -16.19 11.00 -11.99
C MET A 264 -16.91 10.63 -13.29
N THR A 265 -17.04 9.35 -13.60
CA THR A 265 -17.71 8.88 -14.83
C THR A 265 -19.21 9.14 -14.80
N TYR A 266 -19.90 8.75 -13.73
CA TYR A 266 -21.36 8.69 -13.70
C TYR A 266 -22.04 9.87 -12.99
N ILE A 267 -21.31 10.67 -12.20
CA ILE A 267 -21.83 11.86 -11.52
C ILE A 267 -21.27 13.14 -12.11
N LEU A 268 -19.96 13.18 -12.37
CA LEU A 268 -19.31 14.36 -12.98
C LEU A 268 -19.23 14.27 -14.52
N PHE A 269 -19.60 13.14 -15.10
CA PHE A 269 -19.58 12.87 -16.55
C PHE A 269 -18.22 13.16 -17.22
N ASN A 270 -17.14 12.98 -16.49
CA ASN A 270 -15.77 13.16 -16.97
C ASN A 270 -14.80 12.26 -16.22
N GLU A 271 -14.50 11.08 -16.77
CA GLU A 271 -13.60 10.10 -16.18
C GLU A 271 -12.14 10.57 -16.08
N ASN A 272 -11.70 11.50 -16.94
CA ASN A 272 -10.37 12.09 -16.92
C ASN A 272 -10.11 12.92 -15.63
N LEU A 273 -11.15 13.35 -14.92
CA LEU A 273 -11.02 13.99 -13.62
C LEU A 273 -10.39 13.08 -12.57
N TYR A 274 -10.46 11.76 -12.72
CA TYR A 274 -9.83 10.83 -11.81
C TYR A 274 -8.31 11.09 -11.70
N GLY A 275 -7.65 11.33 -12.83
CA GLY A 275 -6.25 11.75 -12.86
C GLY A 275 -6.02 13.08 -12.12
N VAL A 276 -6.86 14.08 -12.34
CA VAL A 276 -6.76 15.40 -11.68
C VAL A 276 -6.90 15.28 -10.16
N PHE A 277 -7.87 14.46 -9.69
CA PHE A 277 -8.02 14.17 -8.26
C PHE A 277 -6.83 13.41 -7.67
N SER A 278 -6.21 12.53 -8.46
CA SER A 278 -4.95 11.87 -8.05
C SER A 278 -3.83 12.89 -7.79
N TRP A 279 -3.70 13.93 -8.62
CA TRP A 279 -2.76 15.02 -8.35
C TRP A 279 -3.10 15.78 -7.07
N ALA A 280 -4.37 16.09 -6.86
CA ALA A 280 -4.85 16.77 -5.65
C ALA A 280 -4.61 15.97 -4.36
N ILE A 281 -4.51 14.64 -4.44
CA ILE A 281 -4.18 13.76 -3.32
C ILE A 281 -2.66 13.66 -3.14
N ASN A 282 -1.94 13.27 -4.20
CA ASN A 282 -0.55 12.85 -4.08
C ASN A 282 0.43 14.01 -3.87
N ILE A 283 0.24 15.17 -4.50
CA ILE A 283 1.16 16.31 -4.35
C ILE A 283 1.16 16.84 -2.91
N PRO A 284 0.01 17.20 -2.29
CA PRO A 284 0.00 17.64 -0.91
C PRO A 284 0.50 16.58 0.07
N LEU A 285 0.23 15.30 -0.19
CA LEU A 285 0.73 14.18 0.59
C LEU A 285 2.26 14.11 0.56
N ILE A 286 2.88 14.20 -0.61
CA ILE A 286 4.34 14.19 -0.77
C ILE A 286 4.96 15.39 -0.03
N ILE A 287 4.38 16.58 -0.17
CA ILE A 287 4.85 17.77 0.54
C ILE A 287 4.79 17.54 2.05
N ALA A 288 3.67 17.02 2.57
CA ALA A 288 3.50 16.71 3.97
C ALA A 288 4.53 15.68 4.47
N LEU A 289 4.81 14.63 3.69
CA LEU A 289 5.83 13.63 4.00
C LEU A 289 7.23 14.25 4.13
N LEU A 290 7.60 15.14 3.22
CA LEU A 290 8.92 15.80 3.21
C LEU A 290 9.12 16.71 4.43
N ILE A 291 8.07 17.38 4.89
CA ILE A 291 8.16 18.28 6.05
C ILE A 291 7.91 17.58 7.40
N THR A 292 7.41 16.34 7.40
CA THR A 292 7.09 15.59 8.63
C THR A 292 8.25 15.53 9.62
N PRO A 293 9.51 15.19 9.24
CA PRO A 293 10.62 15.15 10.20
C PRO A 293 10.85 16.49 10.92
N MET A 294 10.74 17.61 10.19
CA MET A 294 10.87 18.96 10.77
C MET A 294 9.73 19.27 11.74
N LEU A 295 8.51 18.83 11.41
CA LEU A 295 7.34 19.05 12.26
C LEU A 295 7.40 18.20 13.53
N VAL A 296 7.85 16.96 13.45
CA VAL A 296 8.04 16.06 14.61
C VAL A 296 9.05 16.67 15.58
N GLU A 297 10.17 17.20 15.09
CA GLU A 297 11.18 17.89 15.90
C GLU A 297 10.60 19.15 16.57
N LYS A 298 9.92 20.00 15.80
CA LYS A 298 9.33 21.25 16.29
C LYS A 298 8.23 21.02 17.36
N TRP A 299 7.43 19.98 17.19
CA TRP A 299 6.32 19.65 18.10
C TRP A 299 6.73 18.72 19.24
N ARG A 300 8.00 18.29 19.26
CA ARG A 300 8.59 17.40 20.27
C ARG A 300 7.77 16.13 20.47
N GLY A 301 7.39 15.47 19.36
CA GLY A 301 6.68 14.20 19.38
C GLY A 301 5.76 14.01 18.18
N MET A 302 5.41 12.76 17.93
CA MET A 302 4.58 12.32 16.81
C MET A 302 3.08 12.42 17.14
N TYR A 303 2.70 12.18 18.39
CA TYR A 303 1.29 12.08 18.81
C TYR A 303 0.46 13.31 18.44
N LYS A 304 0.91 14.51 18.87
CA LYS A 304 0.18 15.76 18.60
C LYS A 304 0.11 16.06 17.10
N LEU A 305 1.20 15.81 16.39
CA LEU A 305 1.28 16.04 14.95
C LEU A 305 0.28 15.15 14.21
N ASN A 306 0.26 13.86 14.49
CA ASN A 306 -0.63 12.89 13.85
C ASN A 306 -2.10 13.16 14.18
N LEU A 307 -2.42 13.47 15.44
CA LEU A 307 -3.78 13.80 15.83
C LEU A 307 -4.28 15.05 15.11
N THR A 308 -3.48 16.14 15.12
CA THR A 308 -3.84 17.39 14.42
C THR A 308 -3.97 17.16 12.92
N GLY A 309 -3.07 16.38 12.33
CA GLY A 309 -3.12 16.03 10.93
C GLY A 309 -4.41 15.30 10.57
N TYR A 310 -4.81 14.30 11.34
CA TYR A 310 -6.08 13.57 11.10
C TYR A 310 -7.32 14.41 11.36
N VAL A 311 -7.29 15.35 12.33
CA VAL A 311 -8.37 16.32 12.51
C VAL A 311 -8.53 17.20 11.26
N ILE A 312 -7.44 17.77 10.75
CA ILE A 312 -7.44 18.52 9.49
C ILE A 312 -7.93 17.65 8.33
N GLY A 313 -7.44 16.42 8.25
CA GLY A 313 -7.84 15.44 7.23
C GLY A 313 -9.34 15.15 7.25
N THR A 314 -9.91 14.93 8.43
CA THR A 314 -11.35 14.68 8.61
C THR A 314 -12.20 15.89 8.25
N ILE A 315 -11.79 17.11 8.68
CA ILE A 315 -12.46 18.35 8.30
C ILE A 315 -12.39 18.55 6.79
N GLY A 316 -11.21 18.34 6.18
CA GLY A 316 -11.04 18.42 4.73
C GLY A 316 -11.97 17.48 4.00
N ARG A 317 -12.10 16.23 4.45
CA ARG A 317 -13.03 15.24 3.86
C ARG A 317 -14.50 15.64 4.05
N ALA A 318 -14.89 16.17 5.19
CA ALA A 318 -16.23 16.70 5.41
C ALA A 318 -16.56 17.88 4.45
N LEU A 319 -15.58 18.74 4.21
CA LEU A 319 -15.73 19.84 3.24
C LEU A 319 -15.79 19.33 1.78
N VAL A 320 -15.14 18.22 1.45
CA VAL A 320 -15.32 17.55 0.14
C VAL A 320 -16.75 17.09 -0.06
N VAL A 321 -17.44 16.60 0.98
CA VAL A 321 -18.86 16.25 0.91
C VAL A 321 -19.69 17.47 0.52
N VAL A 322 -19.50 18.59 1.24
CA VAL A 322 -20.21 19.85 0.94
C VAL A 322 -19.95 20.29 -0.50
N ALA A 323 -18.68 20.30 -0.93
CA ALA A 323 -18.30 20.68 -2.29
C ALA A 323 -18.88 19.75 -3.36
N GLY A 324 -19.00 18.45 -3.05
CA GLY A 324 -19.61 17.46 -3.93
C GLY A 324 -21.11 17.71 -4.17
N TYR A 325 -21.84 18.01 -3.11
CA TYR A 325 -23.28 18.37 -3.25
C TYR A 325 -23.49 19.74 -3.90
N LEU A 326 -22.52 20.67 -3.77
CA LEU A 326 -22.53 21.94 -4.51
C LEU A 326 -22.14 21.77 -5.99
N GLY A 327 -21.68 20.58 -6.41
CA GLY A 327 -21.22 20.33 -7.77
C GLY A 327 -19.94 21.09 -8.15
N SER A 328 -19.17 21.59 -7.16
CA SER A 328 -18.00 22.40 -7.40
C SER A 328 -16.71 21.57 -7.42
N VAL A 329 -16.27 21.15 -8.59
CA VAL A 329 -15.01 20.40 -8.78
C VAL A 329 -13.79 21.14 -8.20
N PRO A 330 -13.60 22.48 -8.40
CA PRO A 330 -12.47 23.19 -7.82
C PRO A 330 -12.42 23.13 -6.29
N LEU A 331 -13.57 23.26 -5.61
CA LEU A 331 -13.63 23.13 -4.16
C LEU A 331 -13.38 21.70 -3.70
N MET A 332 -13.87 20.70 -4.43
CA MET A 332 -13.58 19.29 -4.14
C MET A 332 -12.06 19.02 -4.22
N LEU A 333 -11.38 19.53 -5.24
CA LEU A 333 -9.93 19.39 -5.40
C LEU A 333 -9.17 20.06 -4.26
N LEU A 334 -9.53 21.31 -3.91
CA LEU A 334 -8.91 22.05 -2.83
C LEU A 334 -9.02 21.29 -1.49
N PHE A 335 -10.24 20.89 -1.12
CA PHE A 335 -10.46 20.21 0.15
C PHE A 335 -9.89 18.79 0.17
N THR A 336 -9.84 18.11 -0.97
CA THR A 336 -9.12 16.83 -1.11
C THR A 336 -7.63 17.01 -0.84
N GLY A 337 -7.02 18.08 -1.36
CA GLY A 337 -5.63 18.41 -1.10
C GLY A 337 -5.36 18.73 0.37
N ILE A 338 -6.23 19.50 1.02
CA ILE A 338 -6.14 19.78 2.46
C ILE A 338 -6.24 18.50 3.29
N ALA A 339 -7.17 17.61 2.93
CA ALA A 339 -7.31 16.33 3.60
C ALA A 339 -6.06 15.44 3.45
N ALA A 340 -5.52 15.34 2.25
CA ALA A 340 -4.31 14.57 1.96
C ALA A 340 -3.08 15.13 2.69
N PHE A 341 -2.91 16.44 2.70
CA PHE A 341 -1.85 17.11 3.44
C PHE A 341 -1.93 16.82 4.95
N GLY A 342 -3.12 16.91 5.53
CA GLY A 342 -3.33 16.63 6.95
C GLY A 342 -2.98 15.19 7.34
N MET A 343 -3.26 14.21 6.48
CA MET A 343 -2.97 12.79 6.74
C MET A 343 -1.52 12.38 6.44
N GLY A 344 -0.74 13.26 5.79
CA GLY A 344 0.64 12.97 5.38
C GLY A 344 1.60 12.64 6.53
N PRO A 345 1.63 13.39 7.64
CA PRO A 345 2.55 13.13 8.75
C PRO A 345 2.50 11.69 9.26
N TRP A 346 1.32 11.11 9.42
CA TRP A 346 1.15 9.72 9.81
C TRP A 346 1.85 8.73 8.87
N GLN A 347 1.78 8.98 7.57
CA GLN A 347 2.47 8.15 6.57
C GLN A 347 4.00 8.25 6.72
N GLY A 348 4.50 9.42 7.13
CA GLY A 348 5.93 9.68 7.28
C GLY A 348 6.55 9.10 8.55
N ASP A 349 5.81 9.12 9.67
CA ASP A 349 6.35 8.71 10.98
C ASP A 349 5.82 7.35 11.49
N MET A 350 4.96 6.71 10.74
CA MET A 350 4.30 5.45 11.11
C MET A 350 5.27 4.35 11.59
N ASN A 351 6.42 4.20 10.93
CA ASN A 351 7.44 3.25 11.35
C ASN A 351 8.02 3.60 12.73
N ALA A 352 8.17 4.88 13.04
CA ALA A 352 8.64 5.33 14.35
C ALA A 352 7.57 5.10 15.44
N VAL A 353 6.29 5.26 15.12
CA VAL A 353 5.19 4.91 16.03
C VAL A 353 5.16 3.41 16.31
N ILE A 354 5.37 2.56 15.30
CA ILE A 354 5.46 1.09 15.48
C ILE A 354 6.64 0.74 16.40
N ALA A 355 7.80 1.38 16.20
CA ALA A 355 8.97 1.19 17.08
C ALA A 355 8.66 1.59 18.54
N SER A 356 7.92 2.69 18.75
CA SER A 356 7.47 3.12 20.07
C SER A 356 6.49 2.11 20.72
N CYS A 357 5.69 1.40 19.92
CA CYS A 357 4.83 0.33 20.43
C CYS A 357 5.63 -0.92 20.83
N SER A 358 6.74 -1.21 20.14
CA SER A 358 7.66 -2.27 20.55
C SER A 358 8.33 -1.93 21.87
N GLU A 359 8.78 -0.70 22.05
CA GLU A 359 9.34 -0.21 23.32
C GLU A 359 8.32 -0.33 24.47
N TYR A 360 7.05 0.02 24.24
CA TYR A 360 5.98 -0.17 25.22
C TYR A 360 5.84 -1.65 25.64
N THR A 361 5.93 -2.58 24.69
CA THR A 361 5.89 -4.02 25.00
C THR A 361 7.10 -4.44 25.86
N TYR A 362 8.29 -3.93 25.52
CA TYR A 362 9.49 -4.19 26.29
C TYR A 362 9.40 -3.65 27.73
N LEU A 363 8.95 -2.43 27.90
CA LEU A 363 8.80 -1.78 29.22
C LEU A 363 7.74 -2.47 30.11
N THR A 364 6.68 -3.04 29.50
CA THR A 364 5.58 -3.67 30.25
C THR A 364 5.74 -5.18 30.45
N LYS A 365 6.38 -5.88 29.51
CA LYS A 365 6.47 -7.35 29.50
C LYS A 365 7.90 -7.88 29.58
N HIS A 366 8.90 -7.00 29.55
CA HIS A 366 10.34 -7.33 29.50
C HIS A 366 10.73 -8.28 28.35
N LYS A 367 9.97 -8.21 27.24
CA LYS A 367 10.17 -9.02 26.02
C LYS A 367 10.32 -8.15 24.81
N ARG A 368 11.37 -8.35 24.01
CA ARG A 368 11.59 -7.65 22.75
C ARG A 368 10.92 -8.40 21.61
N VAL A 369 10.12 -7.70 20.83
CA VAL A 369 9.35 -8.22 19.66
C VAL A 369 9.46 -7.26 18.46
N ASP A 370 10.61 -6.59 18.32
CA ASP A 370 10.80 -5.50 17.36
C ASP A 370 10.43 -5.93 15.93
N GLY A 371 10.97 -7.04 15.45
CA GLY A 371 10.68 -7.52 14.10
C GLY A 371 9.22 -7.93 13.90
N THR A 372 8.64 -8.65 14.87
CA THR A 372 7.26 -9.13 14.79
C THR A 372 6.25 -7.98 14.92
N MET A 373 6.61 -6.86 15.58
CA MET A 373 5.75 -5.70 15.72
C MET A 373 5.38 -5.11 14.36
N TYR A 374 6.28 -5.14 13.37
CA TYR A 374 6.02 -4.65 12.02
C TYR A 374 5.04 -5.53 11.21
N SER A 375 4.66 -6.72 11.73
CA SER A 375 3.65 -7.56 11.06
C SER A 375 2.28 -6.88 10.94
N CYS A 376 1.98 -5.85 11.76
CA CYS A 376 0.77 -5.04 11.64
C CYS A 376 0.62 -4.38 10.26
N THR A 377 1.73 -4.00 9.63
CA THR A 377 1.71 -3.38 8.29
C THR A 377 1.25 -4.39 7.24
N SER A 378 1.86 -5.58 7.23
CA SER A 378 1.50 -6.64 6.27
C SER A 378 0.06 -7.14 6.50
N LEU A 379 -0.30 -7.40 7.76
CA LEU A 379 -1.65 -7.80 8.13
C LEU A 379 -2.69 -6.76 7.69
N GLY A 380 -2.45 -5.49 8.02
CA GLY A 380 -3.35 -4.39 7.69
C GLY A 380 -3.51 -4.19 6.19
N ILE A 381 -2.42 -4.20 5.43
CA ILE A 381 -2.45 -4.03 3.97
C ILE A 381 -3.22 -5.18 3.31
N LYS A 382 -2.97 -6.41 3.69
CA LYS A 382 -3.59 -7.58 3.06
C LYS A 382 -5.06 -7.75 3.44
N LEU A 383 -5.36 -7.77 4.74
CA LEU A 383 -6.74 -7.87 5.21
C LEU A 383 -7.56 -6.65 4.80
N GLY A 384 -7.03 -5.45 5.07
CA GLY A 384 -7.71 -4.21 4.75
C GLY A 384 -7.93 -4.02 3.25
N GLY A 385 -6.94 -4.36 2.42
CA GLY A 385 -7.05 -4.31 0.96
C GLY A 385 -8.09 -5.29 0.43
N GLY A 386 -8.09 -6.53 0.90
CA GLY A 386 -9.10 -7.53 0.52
C GLY A 386 -10.53 -7.13 0.95
N ILE A 387 -10.68 -6.74 2.21
CA ILE A 387 -11.97 -6.28 2.76
C ILE A 387 -12.45 -5.02 2.03
N GLY A 388 -11.56 -4.06 1.81
CA GLY A 388 -11.90 -2.80 1.13
C GLY A 388 -12.46 -3.03 -0.27
N ILE A 389 -11.80 -3.87 -1.08
CA ILE A 389 -12.25 -4.17 -2.43
C ILE A 389 -13.55 -5.00 -2.42
N ALA A 390 -13.70 -5.95 -1.48
CA ALA A 390 -14.95 -6.69 -1.33
C ALA A 390 -16.12 -5.75 -1.01
N ILE A 391 -15.95 -4.86 -0.03
CA ILE A 391 -16.98 -3.88 0.34
C ILE A 391 -17.33 -2.99 -0.86
N THR A 392 -16.33 -2.50 -1.62
CA THR A 392 -16.63 -1.66 -2.80
C THR A 392 -17.42 -2.41 -3.86
N GLY A 393 -17.05 -3.66 -4.14
CA GLY A 393 -17.78 -4.50 -5.08
C GLY A 393 -19.23 -4.78 -4.65
N TRP A 394 -19.42 -5.13 -3.37
CA TRP A 394 -20.77 -5.40 -2.81
C TRP A 394 -21.66 -4.16 -2.77
N LEU A 395 -21.13 -3.02 -2.35
CA LEU A 395 -21.90 -1.77 -2.35
C LEU A 395 -22.32 -1.35 -3.76
N LEU A 396 -21.42 -1.53 -4.73
CA LEU A 396 -21.73 -1.23 -6.12
C LEU A 396 -22.81 -2.18 -6.67
N ASP A 397 -22.73 -3.48 -6.37
CA ASP A 397 -23.72 -4.48 -6.73
C ASP A 397 -25.11 -4.20 -6.08
N PHE A 398 -25.12 -3.96 -4.75
CA PHE A 398 -26.34 -3.59 -4.02
C PHE A 398 -27.02 -2.33 -4.54
N SER A 399 -26.25 -1.42 -5.13
CA SER A 399 -26.78 -0.18 -5.71
C SER A 399 -27.60 -0.41 -6.99
N GLY A 400 -27.52 -1.61 -7.57
CA GLY A 400 -28.11 -1.91 -8.88
C GLY A 400 -27.31 -1.26 -10.02
N PHE A 401 -25.99 -1.16 -9.89
CA PHE A 401 -25.11 -0.65 -10.93
C PHE A 401 -25.25 -1.44 -12.23
N ASP A 402 -25.48 -0.76 -13.34
CA ASP A 402 -25.56 -1.33 -14.69
C ASP A 402 -24.60 -0.59 -15.64
N SER A 403 -23.54 -1.27 -16.03
CA SER A 403 -22.51 -0.71 -16.92
C SER A 403 -22.98 -0.37 -18.33
N THR A 404 -24.16 -0.86 -18.74
CA THR A 404 -24.74 -0.56 -20.05
C THR A 404 -25.45 0.79 -20.09
N LEU A 405 -25.75 1.37 -18.92
CA LEU A 405 -26.48 2.63 -18.80
C LEU A 405 -25.48 3.81 -18.67
N ALA A 406 -25.61 4.80 -19.55
CA ALA A 406 -24.88 6.05 -19.46
C ALA A 406 -25.28 6.89 -18.23
N VAL A 407 -26.58 6.79 -17.84
CA VAL A 407 -27.13 7.44 -16.64
C VAL A 407 -27.62 6.34 -15.71
N GLN A 408 -27.07 6.29 -14.53
CA GLN A 408 -27.39 5.28 -13.52
C GLN A 408 -28.70 5.63 -12.79
N SER A 409 -29.28 4.61 -12.13
CA SER A 409 -30.46 4.81 -11.29
C SER A 409 -30.14 5.73 -10.09
N ASP A 410 -31.17 6.37 -9.53
CA ASP A 410 -31.01 7.24 -8.34
C ASP A 410 -30.38 6.48 -7.16
N SER A 411 -30.71 5.20 -6.98
CA SER A 411 -30.12 4.33 -5.97
C SER A 411 -28.61 4.18 -6.17
N CYS A 412 -28.18 3.96 -7.41
CA CYS A 412 -26.76 3.84 -7.74
C CYS A 412 -26.02 5.17 -7.55
N ILE A 413 -26.59 6.28 -7.99
CA ILE A 413 -26.02 7.62 -7.81
C ILE A 413 -25.84 7.93 -6.32
N GLN A 414 -26.86 7.67 -5.48
CA GLN A 414 -26.76 7.86 -4.03
C GLN A 414 -25.66 6.97 -3.42
N MET A 415 -25.56 5.70 -3.83
CA MET A 415 -24.53 4.80 -3.35
C MET A 415 -23.12 5.27 -3.74
N LEU A 416 -22.90 5.73 -4.97
CA LEU A 416 -21.62 6.30 -5.40
C LEU A 416 -21.24 7.54 -4.59
N GLN A 417 -22.21 8.39 -4.25
CA GLN A 417 -22.00 9.52 -3.34
C GLN A 417 -21.62 9.05 -1.93
N ILE A 418 -22.30 8.04 -1.40
CA ILE A 418 -21.97 7.46 -0.10
C ILE A 418 -20.56 6.89 -0.10
N MET A 419 -20.19 6.10 -1.12
CA MET A 419 -18.90 5.46 -1.22
C MET A 419 -17.75 6.46 -1.35
N TYR A 420 -17.87 7.48 -2.20
CA TYR A 420 -16.79 8.41 -2.49
C TYR A 420 -16.73 9.60 -1.52
N LEU A 421 -17.87 10.09 -1.04
CA LEU A 421 -17.94 11.27 -0.18
C LEU A 421 -18.02 10.89 1.31
N TRP A 422 -19.02 10.09 1.71
CA TRP A 422 -19.36 9.88 3.13
C TRP A 422 -18.49 8.80 3.83
N ILE A 423 -18.30 7.64 3.21
CA ILE A 423 -17.50 6.57 3.84
C ILE A 423 -16.08 7.05 4.17
N PRO A 424 -15.36 7.78 3.28
CA PRO A 424 -14.07 8.36 3.63
C PRO A 424 -14.09 9.29 4.85
N VAL A 425 -15.16 10.09 5.04
CA VAL A 425 -15.32 10.94 6.24
C VAL A 425 -15.46 10.08 7.49
N VAL A 426 -16.33 9.08 7.45
CA VAL A 426 -16.56 8.19 8.59
C VAL A 426 -15.27 7.46 8.98
N ILE A 427 -14.53 6.95 7.99
CA ILE A 427 -13.26 6.25 8.23
C ILE A 427 -12.22 7.19 8.86
N THR A 428 -12.04 8.39 8.31
CA THR A 428 -11.08 9.35 8.84
C THR A 428 -11.47 9.82 10.25
N LEU A 429 -12.76 9.95 10.54
CA LEU A 429 -13.26 10.24 11.88
C LEU A 429 -12.92 9.11 12.88
N ILE A 430 -13.16 7.84 12.49
CA ILE A 430 -12.81 6.68 13.34
C ILE A 430 -11.30 6.66 13.59
N ILE A 431 -10.48 6.87 12.56
CA ILE A 431 -9.03 6.91 12.72
C ILE A 431 -8.62 8.09 13.63
N THR A 432 -9.26 9.25 13.51
CA THR A 432 -8.99 10.39 14.40
C THR A 432 -9.27 10.04 15.87
N VAL A 433 -10.35 9.32 16.15
CA VAL A 433 -10.68 8.84 17.50
C VAL A 433 -9.63 7.81 18.00
N ILE A 434 -9.15 6.92 17.12
CA ILE A 434 -8.06 5.99 17.45
C ILE A 434 -6.79 6.78 17.76
N MET A 435 -6.41 7.76 16.92
CA MET A 435 -5.24 8.61 17.12
C MET A 435 -5.31 9.38 18.44
N ALA A 436 -6.47 9.89 18.83
CA ALA A 436 -6.66 10.57 20.11
C ALA A 436 -6.33 9.68 21.32
N LYS A 437 -6.45 8.37 21.19
CA LYS A 437 -6.14 7.37 22.23
C LYS A 437 -4.74 6.77 22.09
N MET A 438 -4.04 7.00 20.98
CA MET A 438 -2.75 6.36 20.64
C MET A 438 -1.54 7.20 21.12
N ASN A 439 -1.55 7.64 22.38
CA ASN A 439 -0.41 8.37 22.95
C ASN A 439 0.60 7.39 23.59
N VAL A 440 1.28 6.61 22.74
CA VAL A 440 2.28 5.64 23.17
C VAL A 440 3.55 6.31 23.69
N GLU A 441 3.92 7.48 23.16
CA GLU A 441 5.10 8.24 23.60
C GLU A 441 4.98 8.60 25.09
N LYS A 442 3.87 9.21 25.48
CA LYS A 442 3.61 9.56 26.88
C LYS A 442 3.52 8.33 27.79
N ALA A 443 2.99 7.21 27.27
CA ALA A 443 2.93 5.97 28.03
C ALA A 443 4.35 5.42 28.32
N ASN A 444 5.23 5.47 27.31
CA ASN A 444 6.62 5.05 27.47
C ASN A 444 7.39 5.97 28.44
N GLU A 445 7.24 7.29 28.32
CA GLU A 445 7.85 8.26 29.25
C GLU A 445 7.46 7.98 30.70
N LYS A 446 6.16 7.74 30.96
CA LYS A 446 5.67 7.43 32.30
C LYS A 446 6.28 6.14 32.86
N LEU A 447 6.34 5.07 32.05
CA LEU A 447 6.95 3.80 32.47
C LEU A 447 8.45 3.93 32.76
N LEU A 448 9.17 4.71 31.98
CA LEU A 448 10.58 5.01 32.22
C LEU A 448 10.80 5.80 33.49
N GLN A 449 9.96 6.79 33.79
CA GLN A 449 10.02 7.54 35.05
C GLN A 449 9.73 6.66 36.26
N GLU A 450 8.69 5.80 36.19
CA GLU A 450 8.38 4.85 37.26
C GLU A 450 9.53 3.85 37.52
N LYS A 451 10.21 3.43 36.46
CA LYS A 451 11.40 2.57 36.58
C LYS A 451 12.56 3.28 37.25
N SER A 452 12.89 4.49 36.82
CA SER A 452 13.99 5.27 37.39
C SER A 452 13.77 5.61 38.87
N MET A 453 12.52 5.84 39.29
CA MET A 453 12.17 6.07 40.71
C MET A 453 12.36 4.78 41.54
N LYS A 454 12.07 3.61 40.98
CA LYS A 454 12.27 2.34 41.69
C LYS A 454 13.75 1.99 41.82
N ASP A 455 14.53 2.23 40.79
CA ASP A 455 15.96 1.96 40.78
C ASP A 455 16.70 2.92 41.74
N GLY A 456 16.27 4.22 41.84
CA GLY A 456 16.85 5.20 42.79
C GLY A 456 16.36 5.07 44.25
N MET A 457 15.43 4.15 44.53
CA MET A 457 15.05 3.78 45.91
C MET A 457 15.85 2.57 46.47
N HIS A 458 16.65 1.93 45.61
CA HIS A 458 17.48 0.78 45.98
C HIS A 458 18.96 1.12 46.13
N ASP A 459 19.36 2.36 45.84
CA ASP A 459 20.68 2.94 46.16
C ASP A 459 20.57 3.84 47.43
#